data_f0c1a0769ce8b124ad905c17f9b2070c
#
_entry.id   f0c1a0769ce8b124ad905c17f9b2070c
#
_cell.length_a   1.000
_cell.length_b   1.000
_cell.length_c   1.000
_cell.angle_alpha   90.00
_cell.angle_beta   90.00
_cell.angle_gamma   90.00
#
_symmetry.space_group_name_H-M   'P 1'
#
loop_
_entity.id
_entity.type
_entity.pdbx_description
1 polymer ?
#
loop_
_entity_poly.entity_id
_entity_poly.type
_entity_poly.pdbx_seq_one_letter_code
_entity_poly.pdbx_strand_id
1 'polypeptide(L)'
;MTRFSKPDPNNLAYTSEALPLHTDLTNQELPPGYQFLHCLANEASGGGSLFCDGFAVSTDLQEAAPELTDRLANTAIPFRFHDSDTDIRARKPVITRDVEGHTREICFNAHLADILDLQPDELSPYYAAYRRFMAMTRSPESR
;
A
#
# COMPACT_ATOMS: atom_id res chain seq x y z
N MET A 1 2.06 10.17 -19.36
CA MET A 1 0.85 10.56 -18.59
C MET A 1 1.07 11.94 -18.05
N THR A 2 0.39 12.94 -18.63
CA THR A 2 0.49 14.31 -18.12
C THR A 2 -0.27 14.33 -16.80
N ARG A 3 0.45 14.21 -15.68
CA ARG A 3 -0.13 14.49 -14.37
C ARG A 3 -0.38 15.98 -14.33
N PHE A 4 -1.62 16.40 -14.26
CA PHE A 4 -1.95 17.78 -13.92
C PHE A 4 -1.54 17.98 -12.46
N SER A 5 -0.37 18.58 -12.24
CA SER A 5 -0.01 19.03 -10.90
C SER A 5 -0.97 20.14 -10.52
N LYS A 6 -1.65 19.99 -9.39
CA LYS A 6 -2.43 21.09 -8.82
C LYS A 6 -1.47 22.13 -8.22
N PRO A 7 -1.79 23.43 -8.29
CA PRO A 7 -0.97 24.47 -7.66
C PRO A 7 -0.83 24.30 -6.13
N ASP A 8 -1.80 23.64 -5.49
CA ASP A 8 -1.79 23.33 -4.06
C ASP A 8 -2.30 21.88 -3.87
N PRO A 9 -1.41 20.88 -4.03
CA PRO A 9 -1.82 19.49 -4.03
C PRO A 9 -2.05 19.00 -2.60
N ASN A 10 -3.23 18.49 -2.32
CA ASN A 10 -3.58 17.82 -1.07
C ASN A 10 -3.23 16.32 -1.06
N ASN A 11 -2.62 15.81 -2.12
CA ASN A 11 -2.21 14.41 -2.25
C ASN A 11 -0.96 14.33 -3.15
N LEU A 12 -0.02 13.45 -2.80
CA LEU A 12 1.21 13.21 -3.57
C LEU A 12 0.91 12.77 -5.02
N ALA A 13 -0.22 12.11 -5.26
CA ALA A 13 -0.66 11.72 -6.60
C ALA A 13 -0.87 12.90 -7.56
N TYR A 14 -1.04 14.11 -7.05
CA TYR A 14 -1.17 15.34 -7.83
C TYR A 14 0.14 16.11 -8.00
N THR A 15 1.26 15.51 -7.60
CA THR A 15 2.61 16.07 -7.75
C THR A 15 3.37 15.39 -8.89
N SER A 16 4.55 15.92 -9.22
CA SER A 16 5.50 15.31 -10.16
C SER A 16 6.45 14.30 -9.51
N GLU A 17 6.32 14.06 -8.20
CA GLU A 17 7.16 13.12 -7.48
C GLU A 17 6.82 11.67 -7.81
N ALA A 18 7.81 10.79 -7.73
CA ALA A 18 7.61 9.36 -7.91
C ALA A 18 6.83 8.79 -6.71
N LEU A 19 5.75 8.08 -7.01
CA LEU A 19 5.01 7.34 -5.98
C LEU A 19 5.66 5.97 -5.77
N PRO A 20 5.96 5.57 -4.52
CA PRO A 20 6.29 4.19 -4.21
C PRO A 20 5.15 3.25 -4.61
N LEU A 21 5.47 1.96 -4.77
CA LEU A 21 4.43 0.94 -4.96
C LEU A 21 3.46 0.97 -3.77
N HIS A 22 2.17 0.97 -4.06
CA HIS A 22 1.10 1.07 -3.07
C HIS A 22 -0.21 0.49 -3.62
N THR A 23 -1.12 0.18 -2.74
CA THR A 23 -2.53 -0.05 -3.07
C THR A 23 -3.33 1.21 -2.76
N ASP A 24 -4.33 1.50 -3.58
CA ASP A 24 -5.16 2.69 -3.42
C ASP A 24 -6.24 2.50 -2.34
N LEU A 25 -6.67 3.62 -1.76
CA LEU A 25 -7.84 3.72 -0.89
C LEU A 25 -7.80 2.80 0.36
N THR A 26 -6.61 2.52 0.88
CA THR A 26 -6.43 1.73 2.10
C THR A 26 -7.14 2.32 3.32
N ASN A 27 -7.41 3.64 3.31
CA ASN A 27 -8.16 4.37 4.33
C ASN A 27 -9.68 4.16 4.27
N GLN A 28 -10.20 3.41 3.28
CA GLN A 28 -11.61 3.03 3.19
C GLN A 28 -11.82 1.60 3.72
N GLU A 29 -12.92 1.38 4.45
CA GLU A 29 -13.29 0.04 4.95
C GLU A 29 -13.52 -0.93 3.79
N LEU A 30 -14.22 -0.48 2.75
CA LEU A 30 -14.50 -1.22 1.53
C LEU A 30 -13.96 -0.44 0.34
N PRO A 31 -12.69 -0.67 -0.05
CA PRO A 31 -12.16 -0.04 -1.26
C PRO A 31 -12.82 -0.61 -2.52
N PRO A 32 -12.93 0.17 -3.60
CA PRO A 32 -13.40 -0.32 -4.89
C PRO A 32 -12.57 -1.52 -5.38
N GLY A 33 -13.24 -2.55 -5.89
CA GLY A 33 -12.56 -3.76 -6.42
C GLY A 33 -11.79 -3.53 -7.71
N TYR A 34 -12.10 -2.45 -8.46
CA TYR A 34 -11.48 -2.13 -9.74
C TYR A 34 -11.20 -0.63 -9.84
N GLN A 35 -10.08 -0.30 -10.47
CA GLN A 35 -9.70 1.06 -10.82
C GLN A 35 -9.41 1.15 -12.32
N PHE A 36 -10.00 2.14 -12.98
CA PHE A 36 -9.77 2.41 -14.41
C PHE A 36 -9.03 3.73 -14.57
N LEU A 37 -7.92 3.71 -15.28
CA LEU A 37 -7.17 4.91 -15.65
C LEU A 37 -7.35 5.17 -17.13
N HIS A 38 -8.12 6.22 -17.47
CA HIS A 38 -8.33 6.63 -18.84
C HIS A 38 -7.26 7.64 -19.25
N CYS A 39 -6.44 7.28 -20.25
CA CYS A 39 -5.45 8.17 -20.81
C CYS A 39 -6.10 9.13 -21.81
N LEU A 40 -6.23 10.39 -21.45
CA LEU A 40 -6.79 11.44 -22.32
C LEU A 40 -5.73 12.00 -23.30
N ALA A 41 -4.49 12.10 -22.85
CA ALA A 41 -3.36 12.56 -23.65
C ALA A 41 -2.06 11.94 -23.12
N ASN A 42 -1.13 11.63 -24.02
CA ASN A 42 0.18 11.08 -23.66
C ASN A 42 1.27 11.82 -24.46
N GLU A 43 1.55 13.05 -24.07
CA GLU A 43 2.54 13.94 -24.71
C GLU A 43 3.83 14.05 -23.88
N ALA A 44 3.84 13.50 -22.66
CA ALA A 44 4.99 13.58 -21.78
C ALA A 44 5.98 12.44 -22.04
N SER A 45 7.27 12.75 -21.91
CA SER A 45 8.34 11.76 -21.85
C SER A 45 8.47 11.21 -20.40
N GLY A 46 8.54 9.90 -20.24
CA GLY A 46 8.60 9.26 -18.92
C GLY A 46 7.23 9.06 -18.26
N GLY A 47 7.20 8.91 -16.93
CA GLY A 47 5.97 8.72 -16.15
C GLY A 47 5.33 7.34 -16.33
N GLY A 48 6.10 6.31 -16.66
CA GLY A 48 5.62 4.94 -16.77
C GLY A 48 5.06 4.44 -15.42
N SER A 49 4.03 3.59 -15.49
CA SER A 49 3.50 2.90 -14.32
C SER A 49 4.25 1.59 -14.10
N LEU A 50 4.63 1.33 -12.85
CA LEU A 50 5.17 0.06 -12.42
C LEU A 50 4.09 -0.69 -11.64
N PHE A 51 4.00 -1.99 -11.88
CA PHE A 51 3.08 -2.87 -11.18
C PHE A 51 3.87 -3.99 -10.51
N CYS A 52 3.34 -4.51 -9.42
CA CYS A 52 3.85 -5.65 -8.69
C CYS A 52 2.67 -6.52 -8.30
N ASP A 53 2.82 -7.83 -8.40
CA ASP A 53 1.85 -8.79 -7.89
C ASP A 53 2.03 -8.93 -6.38
N GLY A 54 1.20 -8.21 -5.61
CA GLY A 54 1.23 -8.23 -4.15
C GLY A 54 0.84 -9.60 -3.56
N PHE A 55 0.05 -10.40 -4.27
CA PHE A 55 -0.32 -11.75 -3.83
C PHE A 55 0.86 -12.70 -3.96
N ALA A 56 1.60 -12.63 -5.08
CA ALA A 56 2.84 -13.39 -5.26
C ALA A 56 3.85 -13.02 -4.16
N VAL A 57 4.07 -11.72 -3.93
CA VAL A 57 4.97 -11.25 -2.85
C VAL A 57 4.55 -11.76 -1.48
N SER A 58 3.22 -11.82 -1.19
CA SER A 58 2.73 -12.37 0.08
C SER A 58 3.03 -13.86 0.20
N THR A 59 2.91 -14.62 -0.89
CA THR A 59 3.25 -16.05 -0.94
C THR A 59 4.74 -16.28 -0.73
N ASP A 60 5.58 -15.55 -1.45
CA ASP A 60 7.05 -15.64 -1.33
C ASP A 60 7.51 -15.26 0.09
N LEU A 61 6.89 -14.23 0.70
CA LEU A 61 7.18 -13.88 2.10
C LEU A 61 6.73 -14.97 3.06
N GLN A 62 5.58 -15.60 2.82
CA GLN A 62 5.09 -16.71 3.65
C GLN A 62 6.05 -17.90 3.61
N GLU A 63 6.63 -18.20 2.45
CA GLU A 63 7.59 -19.28 2.29
C GLU A 63 8.95 -18.96 2.92
N ALA A 64 9.42 -17.72 2.75
CA ALA A 64 10.74 -17.30 3.22
C ALA A 64 10.79 -16.94 4.71
N ALA A 65 9.71 -16.37 5.26
CA ALA A 65 9.64 -15.84 6.62
C ALA A 65 8.18 -15.79 7.13
N PRO A 66 7.59 -16.95 7.45
CA PRO A 66 6.17 -17.04 7.85
C PRO A 66 5.82 -16.15 9.04
N GLU A 67 6.75 -15.97 9.98
CA GLU A 67 6.56 -15.12 11.16
C GLU A 67 6.38 -13.63 10.80
N LEU A 68 7.01 -13.16 9.71
CA LEU A 68 6.84 -11.79 9.24
C LEU A 68 5.48 -11.63 8.54
N THR A 69 5.06 -12.63 7.79
CA THR A 69 3.75 -12.65 7.14
C THR A 69 2.64 -12.68 8.19
N ASP A 70 2.78 -13.53 9.21
CA ASP A 70 1.83 -13.59 10.32
C ASP A 70 1.71 -12.26 11.07
N ARG A 71 2.83 -11.56 11.27
CA ARG A 71 2.82 -10.23 11.87
C ARG A 71 2.05 -9.22 11.02
N LEU A 72 2.26 -9.22 9.71
CA LEU A 72 1.54 -8.33 8.79
C LEU A 72 0.07 -8.70 8.62
N ALA A 73 -0.30 -9.95 8.85
CA ALA A 73 -1.67 -10.42 8.77
C ALA A 73 -2.47 -10.23 10.08
N ASN A 74 -1.80 -10.31 11.23
CA ASN A 74 -2.46 -10.27 12.54
C ASN A 74 -2.39 -8.88 13.20
N THR A 75 -1.69 -7.91 12.60
CA THR A 75 -1.56 -6.56 13.13
C THR A 75 -2.27 -5.57 12.23
N ALA A 76 -3.47 -5.15 12.63
CA ALA A 76 -4.20 -4.10 11.93
C ALA A 76 -3.62 -2.73 12.31
N ILE A 77 -3.25 -1.94 11.29
CA ILE A 77 -2.74 -0.59 11.44
C ILE A 77 -3.74 0.45 10.93
N PRO A 78 -3.69 1.69 11.46
CA PRO A 78 -4.55 2.76 10.96
C PRO A 78 -4.06 3.28 9.60
N PHE A 79 -5.00 3.50 8.70
CA PHE A 79 -4.85 4.28 7.48
C PHE A 79 -5.79 5.47 7.53
N ARG A 80 -5.32 6.64 7.14
CA ARG A 80 -6.09 7.86 7.21
C ARG A 80 -5.78 8.79 6.04
N PHE A 81 -6.82 9.38 5.48
CA PHE A 81 -6.75 10.57 4.65
C PHE A 81 -7.55 11.67 5.31
N HIS A 82 -6.97 12.84 5.48
CA HIS A 82 -7.70 14.00 5.98
C HIS A 82 -7.23 15.28 5.27
N ASP A 83 -8.18 16.16 5.01
CA ASP A 83 -7.96 17.54 4.59
C ASP A 83 -8.93 18.46 5.32
N SER A 84 -9.19 19.68 4.83
CA SER A 84 -10.09 20.65 5.46
C SER A 84 -11.54 20.16 5.59
N ASP A 85 -11.98 19.29 4.68
CA ASP A 85 -13.38 18.91 4.50
C ASP A 85 -13.63 17.41 4.71
N THR A 86 -12.57 16.61 4.78
CA THR A 86 -12.64 15.15 4.76
C THR A 86 -11.74 14.53 5.81
N ASP A 87 -12.24 13.54 6.55
CA ASP A 87 -11.45 12.69 7.43
C ASP A 87 -11.97 11.25 7.30
N ILE A 88 -11.28 10.44 6.51
CA ILE A 88 -11.64 9.04 6.23
C ILE A 88 -10.54 8.15 6.76
N ARG A 89 -10.92 7.19 7.60
CA ARG A 89 -9.98 6.26 8.24
C ARG A 89 -10.51 4.84 8.29
N ALA A 90 -9.60 3.88 8.19
CA ALA A 90 -9.87 2.46 8.39
C ALA A 90 -8.70 1.81 9.13
N ARG A 91 -8.95 0.67 9.78
CA ARG A 91 -7.89 -0.16 10.38
C ARG A 91 -7.87 -1.50 9.68
N LYS A 92 -6.74 -1.82 9.06
CA LYS A 92 -6.58 -3.06 8.30
C LYS A 92 -5.18 -3.64 8.49
N PRO A 93 -5.02 -4.97 8.44
CA PRO A 93 -3.71 -5.57 8.29
C PRO A 93 -3.17 -5.28 6.88
N VAL A 94 -1.85 -5.38 6.71
CA VAL A 94 -1.23 -5.30 5.36
C VAL A 94 -1.65 -6.49 4.51
N ILE A 95 -1.80 -7.66 5.11
CA ILE A 95 -2.21 -8.91 4.45
C ILE A 95 -3.49 -9.39 5.11
N THR A 96 -4.58 -9.46 4.36
CA THR A 96 -5.82 -10.12 4.81
C THR A 96 -5.86 -11.54 4.27
N ARG A 97 -6.16 -12.51 5.13
CA ARG A 97 -6.27 -13.93 4.79
C ARG A 97 -7.70 -14.43 4.96
N ASP A 98 -8.07 -15.44 4.19
CA ASP A 98 -9.29 -16.20 4.44
C ASP A 98 -9.10 -17.27 5.54
N VAL A 99 -10.15 -18.02 5.80
CA VAL A 99 -10.17 -19.08 6.82
C VAL A 99 -9.23 -20.26 6.49
N GLU A 100 -8.82 -20.37 5.24
CA GLU A 100 -7.89 -21.38 4.74
C GLU A 100 -6.44 -20.89 4.76
N GLY A 101 -6.23 -19.59 5.11
CA GLY A 101 -4.92 -18.95 5.17
C GLY A 101 -4.45 -18.31 3.88
N HIS A 102 -5.25 -18.33 2.81
CA HIS A 102 -4.90 -17.71 1.54
C HIS A 102 -5.05 -16.20 1.60
N THR A 103 -4.12 -15.49 0.98
CA THR A 103 -4.18 -14.02 0.86
C THR A 103 -5.41 -13.60 0.04
N ARG A 104 -6.20 -12.68 0.57
CA ARG A 104 -7.43 -12.14 -0.05
C ARG A 104 -7.33 -10.66 -0.39
N GLU A 105 -6.57 -9.92 0.38
CA GLU A 105 -6.40 -8.48 0.17
C GLU A 105 -5.00 -8.07 0.61
N ILE A 106 -4.43 -7.11 -0.11
CA ILE A 106 -3.19 -6.42 0.27
C ILE A 106 -3.51 -4.95 0.47
N CYS A 107 -3.28 -4.45 1.69
CA CYS A 107 -3.38 -3.03 2.07
C CYS A 107 -1.99 -2.49 2.34
N PHE A 108 -1.36 -1.89 1.32
CA PHE A 108 0.01 -1.41 1.40
C PHE A 108 0.12 0.00 0.88
N ASN A 109 0.15 0.98 1.78
CA ASN A 109 0.27 2.39 1.40
C ASN A 109 0.96 3.19 2.51
N ALA A 110 2.24 3.51 2.31
CA ALA A 110 3.03 4.24 3.30
C ALA A 110 2.60 5.71 3.47
N HIS A 111 1.91 6.30 2.48
CA HIS A 111 1.45 7.70 2.56
C HIS A 111 0.12 7.85 3.31
N LEU A 112 -0.69 6.80 3.32
CA LEU A 112 -1.95 6.78 4.04
C LEU A 112 -1.85 6.08 5.41
N ALA A 113 -0.73 5.39 5.70
CA ALA A 113 -0.48 4.85 7.02
C ALA A 113 -0.38 5.99 8.05
N ASP A 114 -1.21 5.92 9.08
CA ASP A 114 -1.23 6.87 10.18
C ASP A 114 -0.29 6.40 11.31
N ILE A 115 -0.26 7.15 12.40
CA ILE A 115 0.57 6.82 13.57
C ILE A 115 0.17 5.45 14.11
N LEU A 116 1.14 4.55 14.22
CA LEU A 116 0.91 3.20 14.75
C LEU A 116 0.73 3.27 16.27
N ASP A 117 -0.40 2.77 16.75
CA ASP A 117 -0.76 2.65 18.15
C ASP A 117 -0.37 1.27 18.73
N LEU A 118 0.80 0.77 18.33
CA LEU A 118 1.37 -0.48 18.84
C LEU A 118 2.18 -0.24 20.11
N GLN A 119 2.34 -1.29 20.92
CA GLN A 119 3.24 -1.23 22.07
C GLN A 119 4.70 -1.01 21.58
N PRO A 120 5.55 -0.34 22.39
CA PRO A 120 6.93 -0.02 21.96
C PRO A 120 7.76 -1.24 21.56
N ASP A 121 7.55 -2.39 22.16
CA ASP A 121 8.22 -3.66 21.85
C ASP A 121 7.71 -4.32 20.57
N GLU A 122 6.50 -3.98 20.09
CA GLU A 122 5.92 -4.47 18.84
C GLU A 122 6.30 -3.62 17.64
N LEU A 123 6.63 -2.34 17.82
CA LEU A 123 6.92 -1.40 16.73
C LEU A 123 8.10 -1.85 15.86
N SER A 124 9.23 -2.18 16.49
CA SER A 124 10.44 -2.56 15.74
C SER A 124 10.24 -3.86 14.95
N PRO A 125 9.67 -4.93 15.52
CA PRO A 125 9.34 -6.13 14.76
C PRO A 125 8.32 -5.90 13.64
N TYR A 126 7.31 -5.04 13.87
CA TYR A 126 6.35 -4.69 12.83
C TYR A 126 7.00 -3.99 11.64
N TYR A 127 7.82 -2.96 11.90
CA TYR A 127 8.53 -2.25 10.84
C TYR A 127 9.57 -3.12 10.13
N ALA A 128 10.14 -4.12 10.79
CA ALA A 128 11.02 -5.09 10.15
C ALA A 128 10.25 -5.92 9.11
N ALA A 129 9.06 -6.41 9.45
CA ALA A 129 8.17 -7.14 8.55
C ALA A 129 7.70 -6.25 7.38
N TYR A 130 7.26 -5.03 7.69
CA TYR A 130 6.81 -4.06 6.68
C TYR A 130 7.92 -3.70 5.68
N ARG A 131 9.14 -3.45 6.15
CA ARG A 131 10.30 -3.16 5.29
C ARG A 131 10.68 -4.36 4.44
N ARG A 132 10.57 -5.58 4.97
CA ARG A 132 10.84 -6.80 4.21
C ARG A 132 9.85 -6.95 3.06
N PHE A 133 8.55 -6.80 3.33
CA PHE A 133 7.51 -6.80 2.30
C PHE A 133 7.77 -5.73 1.23
N MET A 134 8.05 -4.48 1.65
CA MET A 134 8.38 -3.39 0.74
C MET A 134 9.61 -3.68 -0.13
N ALA A 135 10.64 -4.31 0.42
CA ALA A 135 11.83 -4.67 -0.35
C ALA A 135 11.51 -5.71 -1.42
N MET A 136 10.66 -6.70 -1.11
CA MET A 136 10.24 -7.74 -2.04
C MET A 136 9.38 -7.17 -3.18
N THR A 137 8.50 -6.20 -2.94
CA THR A 137 7.73 -5.55 -4.02
C THR A 137 8.61 -4.84 -5.07
N ARG A 138 9.86 -4.54 -4.72
CA ARG A 138 10.83 -3.88 -5.62
C ARG A 138 11.74 -4.86 -6.35
N SER A 139 11.67 -6.15 -6.03
CA SER A 139 12.44 -7.18 -6.72
C SER A 139 12.04 -7.28 -8.19
N PRO A 140 12.99 -7.49 -9.12
CA PRO A 140 12.66 -7.75 -10.52
C PRO A 140 11.77 -8.97 -10.74
N GLU A 141 11.82 -9.95 -9.83
CA GLU A 141 11.06 -11.20 -9.87
C GLU A 141 9.57 -11.01 -9.53
N SER A 142 9.21 -9.88 -8.88
CA SER A 142 7.83 -9.55 -8.49
C SER A 142 7.13 -8.54 -9.41
N ARG A 143 7.78 -8.16 -10.53
CA ARG A 143 7.29 -7.16 -11.49
C ARG A 143 6.77 -7.76 -12.77
#